data_dc625ef96a12a9d5a40634c2c6d3bc6c
#
_entry.id   dc625ef96a12a9d5a40634c2c6d3bc6c
#
_cell.length_a   1.000
_cell.length_b   1.000
_cell.length_c   1.000
_cell.angle_alpha   90.00
_cell.angle_beta   90.00
_cell.angle_gamma   90.00
#
_symmetry.space_group_name_H-M   'P 1'
#
loop_
_entity.id
_entity.type
_entity.pdbx_description
1 polymer ?
#
loop_
_entity_poly.entity_id
_entity_poly.type
_entity_poly.pdbx_seq_one_letter_code
_entity_poly.pdbx_strand_id
1 'polypeptide(L)'
;MKYRTKRVAVLGMLLALEVLLSRILSINIPPVNTLFKISFAFIPIVLAAEFYGPLWAGAMAAAADIVGTLIFEGGEFFFGFTLTAFLEGLVFGLFLYARPFRLRNELAAASIVQLALVLGLDSLWLWMLYRDSSLIFLPARAIRSAVMIAVEVFVMWLLSDFTHRQYESIARDKRGYYRDRARRFFAGRAEKRDAASAAVVQRALALPAYRRAGTIFCFVGTDRELDTAPLIDRALADGKTVCVPLTAAAGEMTARRIASRAALQPGRFGIAEPSPDSAVVPPEAIDLAFVPASACDRAHARIGKGGGYYDRYLAGTAMEKVALCPAGLVYRRLALGETDIPMDIVVTEKGVF
;
A
#
# COMPACT_ATOMS: atom_id res chain seq x y z
N MET A 1 -16.63 1.99 -4.67
CA MET A 1 -17.16 0.78 -5.33
C MET A 1 -16.23 0.31 -6.46
N LYS A 2 -15.86 1.18 -7.42
CA LYS A 2 -15.03 0.82 -8.60
C LYS A 2 -13.73 0.01 -8.30
N TYR A 3 -12.92 0.40 -7.30
CA TYR A 3 -11.66 -0.30 -7.01
C TYR A 3 -11.86 -1.75 -6.56
N ARG A 4 -12.81 -2.03 -5.66
CA ARG A 4 -13.06 -3.41 -5.18
C ARG A 4 -13.56 -4.32 -6.30
N THR A 5 -14.50 -3.83 -7.11
CA THR A 5 -15.04 -4.57 -8.26
C THR A 5 -13.96 -4.85 -9.30
N LYS A 6 -13.14 -3.83 -9.65
CA LYS A 6 -12.01 -3.99 -10.57
C LYS A 6 -10.99 -5.01 -10.07
N ARG A 7 -10.66 -5.01 -8.76
CA ARG A 7 -9.76 -5.99 -8.17
C ARG A 7 -10.29 -7.42 -8.29
N VAL A 8 -11.56 -7.65 -7.96
CA VAL A 8 -12.17 -8.99 -8.06
C VAL A 8 -12.19 -9.47 -9.52
N ALA A 9 -12.53 -8.59 -10.45
CA ALA A 9 -12.52 -8.91 -11.88
C ALA A 9 -11.12 -9.31 -12.38
N VAL A 10 -10.08 -8.53 -12.02
CA VAL A 10 -8.70 -8.85 -12.41
C VAL A 10 -8.22 -10.14 -11.78
N LEU A 11 -8.51 -10.39 -10.49
CA LEU A 11 -8.15 -11.65 -9.84
C LEU A 11 -8.88 -12.84 -10.49
N GLY A 12 -10.14 -12.68 -10.89
CA GLY A 12 -10.87 -13.72 -11.65
C GLY A 12 -10.24 -14.01 -13.01
N MET A 13 -9.79 -12.97 -13.73
CA MET A 13 -9.06 -13.15 -15.00
C MET A 13 -7.70 -13.84 -14.80
N LEU A 14 -6.96 -13.47 -13.77
CA LEU A 14 -5.68 -14.11 -13.44
C LEU A 14 -5.87 -15.56 -13.01
N LEU A 15 -6.94 -15.88 -12.26
CA LEU A 15 -7.32 -17.24 -11.91
C LEU A 15 -7.58 -18.08 -13.17
N ALA A 16 -8.41 -17.57 -14.09
CA ALA A 16 -8.70 -18.27 -15.33
C ALA A 16 -7.43 -18.49 -16.18
N LEU A 17 -6.54 -17.50 -16.23
CA LEU A 17 -5.26 -17.61 -16.92
C LEU A 17 -4.33 -18.64 -16.26
N GLU A 18 -4.30 -18.70 -14.92
CA GLU A 18 -3.52 -19.71 -14.19
C GLU A 18 -4.01 -21.12 -14.53
N VAL A 19 -5.33 -21.38 -14.45
CA VAL A 19 -5.91 -22.69 -14.82
C VAL A 19 -5.57 -23.05 -16.27
N LEU A 20 -5.65 -22.11 -17.19
CA LEU A 20 -5.31 -22.33 -18.59
C LEU A 20 -3.82 -22.67 -18.80
N LEU A 21 -2.92 -21.93 -18.15
CA LEU A 21 -1.48 -22.15 -18.25
C LEU A 21 -1.04 -23.44 -17.53
N SER A 22 -1.69 -23.81 -16.43
CA SER A 22 -1.33 -25.02 -15.68
C SER A 22 -1.86 -26.30 -16.32
N ARG A 23 -3.04 -26.26 -16.92
CA ARG A 23 -3.74 -27.46 -17.41
C ARG A 23 -3.66 -27.65 -18.93
N ILE A 24 -3.66 -26.55 -19.70
CA ILE A 24 -3.72 -26.62 -21.18
C ILE A 24 -2.38 -26.29 -21.83
N LEU A 25 -1.73 -25.22 -21.38
CA LEU A 25 -0.52 -24.70 -22.02
C LEU A 25 0.80 -25.12 -21.32
N SER A 26 0.77 -26.24 -20.60
CA SER A 26 1.98 -26.78 -20.00
C SER A 26 2.74 -27.68 -20.99
N ILE A 27 4.07 -27.53 -21.02
CA ILE A 27 4.96 -28.30 -21.89
C ILE A 27 5.42 -29.54 -21.12
N ASN A 28 5.01 -30.72 -21.60
CA ASN A 28 5.47 -32.00 -21.08
C ASN A 28 6.65 -32.51 -21.91
N ILE A 29 7.80 -32.78 -21.29
CA ILE A 29 9.01 -33.23 -21.99
C ILE A 29 9.14 -34.76 -21.87
N PRO A 30 9.06 -35.51 -23.02
CA PRO A 30 9.27 -36.95 -23.01
C PRO A 30 10.72 -37.32 -22.61
N PRO A 31 11.00 -38.53 -22.09
CA PRO A 31 10.08 -39.67 -21.90
C PRO A 31 9.32 -39.67 -20.57
N VAL A 32 9.53 -38.66 -19.73
CA VAL A 32 9.00 -38.61 -18.35
C VAL A 32 7.97 -37.49 -18.22
N ASN A 33 6.90 -37.61 -19.02
CA ASN A 33 5.89 -36.55 -19.23
C ASN A 33 5.30 -35.92 -17.97
N THR A 34 5.29 -36.62 -16.84
CA THR A 34 4.75 -36.11 -15.55
C THR A 34 5.81 -35.43 -14.70
N LEU A 35 7.10 -35.66 -14.95
CA LEU A 35 8.20 -35.22 -14.11
C LEU A 35 8.87 -33.93 -14.58
N PHE A 36 8.93 -33.72 -15.91
CA PHE A 36 9.45 -32.53 -16.54
C PHE A 36 8.33 -31.70 -17.19
N LYS A 37 7.41 -31.23 -16.36
CA LYS A 37 6.38 -30.30 -16.80
C LYS A 37 6.87 -28.87 -16.57
N ILE A 38 7.14 -28.13 -17.64
CA ILE A 38 7.39 -26.69 -17.59
C ILE A 38 6.04 -26.01 -17.74
N SER A 39 5.67 -25.21 -16.74
CA SER A 39 4.42 -24.45 -16.74
C SER A 39 4.70 -22.99 -16.41
N PHE A 40 4.02 -22.11 -17.12
CA PHE A 40 4.04 -20.67 -16.87
C PHE A 40 2.91 -20.22 -15.93
N ALA A 41 2.29 -21.14 -15.21
CA ALA A 41 1.20 -20.88 -14.27
C ALA A 41 1.62 -19.96 -13.10
N PHE A 42 2.92 -19.87 -12.80
CA PHE A 42 3.43 -18.92 -11.81
C PHE A 42 3.21 -17.45 -12.22
N ILE A 43 3.11 -17.13 -13.54
CA ILE A 43 2.95 -15.74 -14.01
C ILE A 43 1.71 -15.06 -13.42
N PRO A 44 0.48 -15.60 -13.52
CA PRO A 44 -0.68 -15.01 -12.89
C PRO A 44 -0.58 -14.90 -11.37
N ILE A 45 0.10 -15.85 -10.72
CA ILE A 45 0.32 -15.84 -9.27
C ILE A 45 1.24 -14.67 -8.89
N VAL A 46 2.35 -14.48 -9.61
CA VAL A 46 3.28 -13.36 -9.43
C VAL A 46 2.58 -12.03 -9.68
N LEU A 47 1.81 -11.89 -10.77
CA LEU A 47 1.05 -10.67 -11.06
C LEU A 47 0.03 -10.35 -9.95
N ALA A 48 -0.70 -11.36 -9.44
CA ALA A 48 -1.60 -11.18 -8.32
C ALA A 48 -0.85 -10.76 -7.05
N ALA A 49 0.34 -11.34 -6.83
CA ALA A 49 1.21 -11.06 -5.69
C ALA A 49 1.74 -9.62 -5.72
N GLU A 50 2.26 -9.16 -6.84
CA GLU A 50 2.77 -7.80 -7.01
C GLU A 50 1.65 -6.75 -6.90
N PHE A 51 0.48 -7.01 -7.49
CA PHE A 51 -0.60 -6.02 -7.56
C PHE A 51 -1.45 -5.95 -6.30
N TYR A 52 -1.73 -7.09 -5.67
CA TYR A 52 -2.73 -7.17 -4.59
C TYR A 52 -2.18 -7.71 -3.28
N GLY A 53 -0.96 -8.24 -3.27
CA GLY A 53 -0.24 -8.71 -2.09
C GLY A 53 -0.51 -10.16 -1.70
N PRO A 54 0.15 -10.64 -0.64
CA PRO A 54 0.31 -12.06 -0.34
C PRO A 54 -1.01 -12.81 -0.15
N LEU A 55 -1.94 -12.27 0.63
CA LEU A 55 -3.20 -12.96 0.92
C LEU A 55 -4.11 -13.11 -0.30
N TRP A 56 -4.11 -12.11 -1.20
CA TRP A 56 -4.93 -12.17 -2.42
C TRP A 56 -4.32 -13.10 -3.46
N ALA A 57 -2.99 -13.11 -3.59
CA ALA A 57 -2.30 -14.04 -4.47
C ALA A 57 -2.46 -15.48 -3.99
N GLY A 58 -2.27 -15.74 -2.70
CA GLY A 58 -2.50 -17.07 -2.12
C GLY A 58 -3.94 -17.56 -2.30
N ALA A 59 -4.92 -16.70 -1.99
CA ALA A 59 -6.33 -17.06 -2.17
C ALA A 59 -6.70 -17.33 -3.63
N MET A 60 -6.14 -16.54 -4.58
CA MET A 60 -6.35 -16.74 -6.01
C MET A 60 -5.71 -18.06 -6.47
N ALA A 61 -4.48 -18.35 -6.09
CA ALA A 61 -3.77 -19.58 -6.48
C ALA A 61 -4.46 -20.83 -5.92
N ALA A 62 -4.86 -20.80 -4.65
CA ALA A 62 -5.64 -21.90 -4.06
C ALA A 62 -6.98 -22.12 -4.76
N ALA A 63 -7.70 -21.04 -5.09
CA ALA A 63 -8.94 -21.13 -5.84
C ALA A 63 -8.72 -21.67 -7.27
N ALA A 64 -7.63 -21.29 -7.92
CA ALA A 64 -7.27 -21.79 -9.25
C ALA A 64 -6.94 -23.29 -9.24
N ASP A 65 -6.23 -23.78 -8.22
CA ASP A 65 -5.97 -25.21 -8.03
C ASP A 65 -7.25 -26.01 -7.86
N ILE A 66 -8.16 -25.54 -6.98
CA ILE A 66 -9.48 -26.17 -6.76
C ILE A 66 -10.29 -26.20 -8.07
N VAL A 67 -10.42 -25.06 -8.74
CA VAL A 67 -11.20 -24.95 -9.99
C VAL A 67 -10.57 -25.80 -11.08
N GLY A 68 -9.23 -25.75 -11.24
CA GLY A 68 -8.50 -26.56 -12.21
C GLY A 68 -8.70 -28.07 -11.99
N THR A 69 -8.69 -28.53 -10.75
CA THR A 69 -8.90 -29.95 -10.40
C THR A 69 -10.34 -30.38 -10.62
N LEU A 70 -11.32 -29.50 -10.36
CA LEU A 70 -12.74 -29.80 -10.58
C LEU A 70 -13.16 -29.84 -12.06
N ILE A 71 -12.52 -29.03 -12.91
CA ILE A 71 -12.88 -28.90 -14.34
C ILE A 71 -12.13 -29.92 -15.19
N PHE A 72 -10.87 -30.19 -14.88
CA PHE A 72 -10.01 -31.05 -15.67
C PHE A 72 -9.79 -32.38 -14.93
N GLU A 73 -10.36 -33.44 -15.45
CA GLU A 73 -10.14 -34.81 -14.96
C GLU A 73 -8.66 -35.21 -15.12
N GLY A 74 -7.89 -35.19 -14.05
CA GLY A 74 -6.45 -35.49 -14.14
C GLY A 74 -5.78 -35.94 -12.85
N GLY A 75 -6.56 -36.25 -11.81
CA GLY A 75 -6.04 -36.75 -10.54
C GLY A 75 -7.04 -36.62 -9.40
N GLU A 76 -6.80 -37.34 -8.31
CA GLU A 76 -7.57 -37.18 -7.09
C GLU A 76 -7.29 -35.81 -6.47
N PHE A 77 -8.35 -35.09 -6.06
CA PHE A 77 -8.19 -33.86 -5.30
C PHE A 77 -7.49 -34.16 -3.97
N PHE A 78 -6.38 -33.48 -3.74
CA PHE A 78 -5.68 -33.57 -2.46
C PHE A 78 -5.40 -32.16 -1.93
N PHE A 79 -5.94 -31.85 -0.77
CA PHE A 79 -5.86 -30.53 -0.14
C PHE A 79 -4.42 -30.01 0.05
N GLY A 80 -3.43 -30.91 0.16
CA GLY A 80 -2.03 -30.56 0.27
C GLY A 80 -1.53 -29.69 -0.89
N PHE A 81 -1.91 -30.01 -2.13
CA PHE A 81 -1.52 -29.21 -3.30
C PHE A 81 -2.18 -27.82 -3.29
N THR A 82 -3.42 -27.74 -2.88
CA THR A 82 -4.11 -26.46 -2.69
C THR A 82 -3.41 -25.59 -1.64
N LEU A 83 -2.92 -26.21 -0.55
CA LEU A 83 -2.12 -25.52 0.47
C LEU A 83 -0.80 -25.03 -0.11
N THR A 84 -0.11 -25.86 -0.89
CA THR A 84 1.12 -25.44 -1.59
C THR A 84 0.85 -24.23 -2.50
N ALA A 85 -0.19 -24.28 -3.33
CA ALA A 85 -0.57 -23.16 -4.21
C ALA A 85 -0.87 -21.87 -3.40
N PHE A 86 -1.56 -21.98 -2.27
CA PHE A 86 -1.76 -20.84 -1.37
C PHE A 86 -0.45 -20.28 -0.86
N LEU A 87 0.47 -21.14 -0.41
CA LEU A 87 1.78 -20.73 0.11
C LEU A 87 2.67 -20.12 -0.97
N GLU A 88 2.62 -20.60 -2.21
CA GLU A 88 3.33 -19.99 -3.35
C GLU A 88 2.91 -18.52 -3.54
N GLY A 89 1.61 -18.25 -3.62
CA GLY A 89 1.10 -16.89 -3.73
C GLY A 89 1.46 -16.03 -2.50
N LEU A 90 1.47 -16.62 -1.31
CA LEU A 90 1.88 -15.94 -0.07
C LEU A 90 3.36 -15.54 -0.14
N VAL A 91 4.26 -16.46 -0.52
CA VAL A 91 5.71 -16.21 -0.62
C VAL A 91 5.99 -15.13 -1.66
N PHE A 92 5.49 -15.29 -2.90
CA PHE A 92 5.66 -14.24 -3.90
C PHE A 92 5.18 -12.88 -3.40
N GLY A 93 4.02 -12.81 -2.76
CA GLY A 93 3.49 -11.57 -2.23
C GLY A 93 4.29 -10.95 -1.08
N LEU A 94 4.93 -11.75 -0.23
CA LEU A 94 5.79 -11.26 0.85
C LEU A 94 7.07 -10.61 0.32
N PHE A 95 7.62 -11.14 -0.77
CA PHE A 95 8.86 -10.65 -1.35
C PHE A 95 8.66 -9.55 -2.39
N LEU A 96 7.59 -9.62 -3.20
CA LEU A 96 7.42 -8.79 -4.40
C LEU A 96 6.40 -7.65 -4.22
N TYR A 97 5.42 -7.77 -3.31
CA TYR A 97 4.35 -6.79 -3.18
C TYR A 97 4.86 -5.37 -2.95
N ALA A 98 4.42 -4.45 -3.80
CA ALA A 98 4.74 -3.01 -3.69
C ALA A 98 6.24 -2.70 -3.68
N ARG A 99 7.06 -3.51 -4.35
CA ARG A 99 8.51 -3.33 -4.44
C ARG A 99 8.93 -3.26 -5.90
N PRO A 100 9.92 -2.42 -6.25
CA PRO A 100 10.54 -2.49 -7.56
C PRO A 100 11.31 -3.80 -7.70
N PHE A 101 11.52 -4.24 -8.94
CA PHE A 101 12.34 -5.41 -9.24
C PHE A 101 13.73 -5.28 -8.59
N ARG A 102 14.10 -6.31 -7.84
CA ARG A 102 15.45 -6.47 -7.25
C ARG A 102 15.81 -7.94 -7.31
N LEU A 103 16.78 -8.28 -8.13
CA LEU A 103 17.19 -9.67 -8.42
C LEU A 103 17.25 -10.56 -7.16
N ARG A 104 17.74 -10.03 -6.03
CA ARG A 104 17.82 -10.79 -4.76
C ARG A 104 16.45 -11.19 -4.21
N ASN A 105 15.40 -10.36 -4.39
CA ASN A 105 14.07 -10.64 -3.87
C ASN A 105 13.36 -11.68 -4.73
N GLU A 106 13.46 -11.55 -6.05
CA GLU A 106 12.89 -12.47 -7.02
C GLU A 106 13.59 -13.84 -6.92
N LEU A 107 14.92 -13.84 -6.81
CA LEU A 107 15.69 -15.06 -6.63
C LEU A 107 15.34 -15.75 -5.29
N ALA A 108 15.21 -14.99 -4.20
CA ALA A 108 14.80 -15.55 -2.91
C ALA A 108 13.38 -16.11 -2.95
N ALA A 109 12.42 -15.41 -3.56
CA ALA A 109 11.05 -15.87 -3.70
C ALA A 109 10.98 -17.15 -4.53
N ALA A 110 11.56 -17.14 -5.73
CA ALA A 110 11.60 -18.31 -6.63
C ALA A 110 12.31 -19.51 -5.98
N SER A 111 13.43 -19.26 -5.26
CA SER A 111 14.15 -20.35 -4.57
C SER A 111 13.30 -20.97 -3.44
N ILE A 112 12.61 -20.16 -2.63
CA ILE A 112 11.74 -20.68 -1.57
C ILE A 112 10.58 -21.46 -2.19
N VAL A 113 9.94 -20.92 -3.22
CA VAL A 113 8.84 -21.60 -3.91
C VAL A 113 9.31 -22.92 -4.51
N GLN A 114 10.36 -22.92 -5.29
CA GLN A 114 10.80 -24.12 -6.01
C GLN A 114 11.47 -25.17 -5.11
N LEU A 115 12.23 -24.76 -4.09
CA LEU A 115 12.96 -25.72 -3.25
C LEU A 115 12.16 -26.14 -2.02
N ALA A 116 11.52 -25.21 -1.31
CA ALA A 116 10.79 -25.55 -0.07
C ALA A 116 9.37 -26.04 -0.37
N LEU A 117 8.65 -25.39 -1.29
CA LEU A 117 7.25 -25.75 -1.58
C LEU A 117 7.15 -26.84 -2.63
N VAL A 118 7.62 -26.60 -3.86
CA VAL A 118 7.45 -27.52 -4.98
C VAL A 118 8.31 -28.77 -4.84
N LEU A 119 9.60 -28.65 -4.50
CA LEU A 119 10.46 -29.81 -4.30
C LEU A 119 10.22 -30.46 -2.91
N GLY A 120 10.12 -29.66 -1.86
CA GLY A 120 9.94 -30.17 -0.48
C GLY A 120 8.50 -30.62 -0.21
N LEU A 121 7.59 -29.67 -0.14
CA LEU A 121 6.23 -29.92 0.34
C LEU A 121 5.41 -30.80 -0.64
N ASP A 122 5.47 -30.52 -1.94
CA ASP A 122 4.78 -31.38 -2.93
C ASP A 122 5.36 -32.79 -3.00
N SER A 123 6.68 -32.97 -2.73
CA SER A 123 7.24 -34.32 -2.64
C SER A 123 6.72 -35.05 -1.42
N LEU A 124 6.50 -34.36 -0.30
CA LEU A 124 5.86 -34.94 0.89
C LEU A 124 4.43 -35.38 0.59
N TRP A 125 3.63 -34.55 -0.10
CA TRP A 125 2.27 -34.92 -0.49
C TRP A 125 2.23 -36.13 -1.42
N LEU A 126 3.13 -36.16 -2.41
CA LEU A 126 3.25 -37.31 -3.31
C LEU A 126 3.68 -38.59 -2.58
N TRP A 127 4.59 -38.47 -1.61
CA TRP A 127 4.97 -39.62 -0.79
C TRP A 127 3.80 -40.11 0.08
N MET A 128 2.98 -39.20 0.63
CA MET A 128 1.77 -39.59 1.40
C MET A 128 0.76 -40.32 0.53
N LEU A 129 0.62 -39.92 -0.76
CA LEU A 129 -0.35 -40.50 -1.68
C LEU A 129 0.16 -41.83 -2.33
N TYR A 130 1.43 -41.82 -2.78
CA TYR A 130 1.97 -42.87 -3.65
C TYR A 130 3.13 -43.64 -3.02
N ARG A 131 3.50 -43.35 -1.77
CA ARG A 131 4.56 -44.01 -1.01
C ARG A 131 5.92 -44.00 -1.74
N ASP A 132 6.67 -45.11 -1.70
CA ASP A 132 8.07 -45.20 -2.11
C ASP A 132 8.31 -44.92 -3.60
N SER A 133 7.33 -45.12 -4.46
CA SER A 133 7.46 -44.83 -5.89
C SER A 133 7.71 -43.35 -6.19
N SER A 134 7.31 -42.44 -5.31
CA SER A 134 7.49 -41.01 -5.51
C SER A 134 8.93 -40.52 -5.27
N LEU A 135 9.71 -41.18 -4.43
CA LEU A 135 11.08 -40.79 -4.07
C LEU A 135 12.10 -41.07 -5.19
N ILE A 136 11.85 -42.05 -6.06
CA ILE A 136 12.70 -42.39 -7.19
C ILE A 136 12.88 -41.17 -8.14
N PHE A 137 11.90 -40.29 -8.20
CA PHE A 137 11.88 -39.12 -9.07
C PHE A 137 12.42 -37.84 -8.44
N LEU A 138 12.86 -37.88 -7.18
CA LEU A 138 13.35 -36.71 -6.46
C LEU A 138 14.53 -36.00 -7.17
N PRO A 139 15.55 -36.70 -7.71
CA PRO A 139 16.65 -36.05 -8.43
C PRO A 139 16.15 -35.29 -9.68
N ALA A 140 15.24 -35.88 -10.46
CA ALA A 140 14.67 -35.25 -11.64
C ALA A 140 13.86 -34.00 -11.28
N ARG A 141 13.10 -34.04 -10.17
CA ARG A 141 12.37 -32.89 -9.65
C ARG A 141 13.31 -31.77 -9.16
N ALA A 142 14.43 -32.13 -8.53
CA ALA A 142 15.45 -31.16 -8.11
C ALA A 142 16.06 -30.41 -9.30
N ILE A 143 16.40 -31.13 -10.39
CA ILE A 143 16.90 -30.51 -11.63
C ILE A 143 15.83 -29.58 -12.21
N ARG A 144 14.57 -30.03 -12.30
CA ARG A 144 13.45 -29.20 -12.76
C ARG A 144 13.32 -27.92 -11.92
N SER A 145 13.34 -28.03 -10.59
CA SER A 145 13.22 -26.87 -9.70
C SER A 145 14.37 -25.86 -9.91
N ALA A 146 15.60 -26.35 -10.11
CA ALA A 146 16.73 -25.48 -10.41
C ALA A 146 16.55 -24.72 -11.74
N VAL A 147 16.07 -25.41 -12.79
CA VAL A 147 15.73 -24.77 -14.07
C VAL A 147 14.59 -23.76 -13.92
N MET A 148 13.55 -24.12 -13.18
CA MET A 148 12.40 -23.25 -12.98
C MET A 148 12.76 -21.97 -12.20
N ILE A 149 13.67 -22.01 -11.23
CA ILE A 149 14.16 -20.79 -10.55
C ILE A 149 14.71 -19.79 -11.59
N ALA A 150 15.55 -20.26 -12.52
CA ALA A 150 16.11 -19.39 -13.56
C ALA A 150 15.03 -18.85 -14.50
N VAL A 151 14.09 -19.70 -14.93
CA VAL A 151 12.95 -19.31 -15.78
C VAL A 151 12.05 -18.29 -15.09
N GLU A 152 11.68 -18.52 -13.86
CA GLU A 152 10.82 -17.60 -13.08
C GLU A 152 11.47 -16.24 -12.91
N VAL A 153 12.74 -16.19 -12.50
CA VAL A 153 13.47 -14.93 -12.33
C VAL A 153 13.62 -14.20 -13.67
N PHE A 154 13.94 -14.90 -14.75
CA PHE A 154 14.04 -14.30 -16.08
C PHE A 154 12.71 -13.72 -16.56
N VAL A 155 11.61 -14.45 -16.39
CA VAL A 155 10.27 -13.96 -16.77
C VAL A 155 9.85 -12.77 -15.89
N MET A 156 10.09 -12.81 -14.59
CA MET A 156 9.83 -11.66 -13.69
C MET A 156 10.64 -10.44 -14.12
N TRP A 157 11.90 -10.61 -14.51
CA TRP A 157 12.71 -9.53 -15.07
C TRP A 157 12.12 -8.97 -16.37
N LEU A 158 11.73 -9.84 -17.29
CA LEU A 158 11.12 -9.44 -18.58
C LEU A 158 9.81 -8.65 -18.38
N LEU A 159 9.02 -9.03 -17.37
CA LEU A 159 7.76 -8.38 -17.07
C LEU A 159 7.88 -7.17 -16.14
N SER A 160 9.06 -6.87 -15.61
CA SER A 160 9.25 -5.86 -14.54
C SER A 160 8.76 -4.46 -14.92
N ASP A 161 9.01 -4.01 -16.14
CA ASP A 161 8.53 -2.70 -16.62
C ASP A 161 7.00 -2.65 -16.77
N PHE A 162 6.42 -3.76 -17.25
CA PHE A 162 4.97 -3.88 -17.37
C PHE A 162 4.31 -3.89 -15.98
N THR A 163 4.81 -4.69 -15.06
CA THR A 163 4.26 -4.82 -13.72
C THR A 163 4.38 -3.51 -12.94
N HIS A 164 5.50 -2.81 -13.08
CA HIS A 164 5.70 -1.50 -12.46
C HIS A 164 4.66 -0.47 -12.93
N ARG A 165 4.45 -0.34 -14.24
CA ARG A 165 3.44 0.58 -14.80
C ARG A 165 2.02 0.22 -14.36
N GLN A 166 1.67 -1.07 -14.32
CA GLN A 166 0.36 -1.52 -13.87
C GLN A 166 0.18 -1.29 -12.37
N TYR A 167 1.21 -1.54 -11.56
CA TYR A 167 1.19 -1.26 -10.13
C TYR A 167 0.90 0.23 -9.86
N GLU A 168 1.57 1.16 -10.56
CA GLU A 168 1.33 2.60 -10.45
C GLU A 168 -0.11 2.98 -10.79
N SER A 169 -0.71 2.36 -11.81
CA SER A 169 -2.12 2.55 -12.14
C SER A 169 -3.05 2.08 -11.02
N ILE A 170 -2.79 0.89 -10.46
CA ILE A 170 -3.56 0.31 -9.35
C ILE A 170 -3.39 1.14 -8.08
N ALA A 171 -2.18 1.62 -7.81
CA ALA A 171 -1.89 2.50 -6.67
C ALA A 171 -2.65 3.82 -6.77
N ARG A 172 -2.77 4.41 -7.97
CA ARG A 172 -3.61 5.60 -8.21
C ARG A 172 -5.09 5.33 -7.93
N ASP A 173 -5.64 4.22 -8.43
CA ASP A 173 -7.03 3.82 -8.16
C ASP A 173 -7.25 3.60 -6.66
N LYS A 174 -6.29 3.01 -5.97
CA LYS A 174 -6.32 2.77 -4.52
C LYS A 174 -6.26 4.07 -3.72
N ARG A 175 -5.42 5.02 -4.12
CA ARG A 175 -5.40 6.39 -3.53
C ARG A 175 -6.74 7.10 -3.73
N GLY A 176 -7.36 6.98 -4.90
CA GLY A 176 -8.71 7.47 -5.17
C GLY A 176 -9.76 6.87 -4.22
N TYR A 177 -9.70 5.57 -3.98
CA TYR A 177 -10.59 4.90 -3.02
C TYR A 177 -10.46 5.46 -1.59
N TYR A 178 -9.24 5.73 -1.11
CA TYR A 178 -9.02 6.31 0.23
C TYR A 178 -9.57 7.73 0.31
N ARG A 179 -9.36 8.56 -0.72
CA ARG A 179 -9.91 9.92 -0.79
C ARG A 179 -11.44 9.92 -0.79
N ASP A 180 -12.07 9.02 -1.54
CA ASP A 180 -13.54 8.88 -1.55
C ASP A 180 -14.08 8.40 -0.20
N ARG A 181 -13.32 7.58 0.52
CA ARG A 181 -13.69 7.14 1.85
C ARG A 181 -13.57 8.27 2.88
N ALA A 182 -12.53 9.11 2.78
CA ALA A 182 -12.39 10.32 3.57
C ALA A 182 -13.54 11.30 3.32
N ARG A 183 -13.88 11.55 2.06
CA ARG A 183 -15.05 12.41 1.71
C ARG A 183 -16.34 11.93 2.36
N ARG A 184 -16.61 10.62 2.34
CA ARG A 184 -17.78 10.04 3.00
C ARG A 184 -17.73 10.10 4.51
N PHE A 185 -16.55 9.97 5.10
CA PHE A 185 -16.38 10.11 6.55
C PHE A 185 -16.74 11.53 6.99
N PHE A 186 -16.20 12.56 6.33
CA PHE A 186 -16.45 13.96 6.66
C PHE A 186 -17.85 14.46 6.23
N ALA A 187 -18.48 13.83 5.25
CA ALA A 187 -19.89 14.09 4.89
C ALA A 187 -20.87 13.41 5.86
N GLY A 188 -20.41 12.63 6.82
CA GLY A 188 -21.22 11.96 7.84
C GLY A 188 -21.72 12.88 8.92
N ARG A 189 -22.18 12.30 10.03
CA ARG A 189 -22.74 13.07 11.16
C ARG A 189 -21.73 14.08 11.71
N ALA A 190 -22.12 15.36 11.75
CA ALA A 190 -21.30 16.47 12.24
C ALA A 190 -20.77 16.21 13.65
N GLU A 191 -21.62 15.74 14.57
CA GLU A 191 -21.25 15.42 15.96
C GLU A 191 -20.05 14.48 16.08
N LYS A 192 -19.99 13.43 15.22
CA LYS A 192 -18.86 12.49 15.23
C LYS A 192 -17.58 13.11 14.70
N ARG A 193 -17.70 13.96 13.70
CA ARG A 193 -16.57 14.71 13.13
C ARG A 193 -16.01 15.67 14.17
N ASP A 194 -16.88 16.45 14.83
CA ASP A 194 -16.50 17.49 15.78
C ASP A 194 -15.88 16.87 17.03
N ALA A 195 -16.45 15.77 17.54
CA ALA A 195 -15.86 15.01 18.63
C ALA A 195 -14.48 14.41 18.27
N ALA A 196 -14.32 13.92 17.06
CA ALA A 196 -13.02 13.41 16.58
C ALA A 196 -12.01 14.57 16.48
N SER A 197 -12.42 15.73 15.93
CA SER A 197 -11.56 16.90 15.82
C SER A 197 -11.09 17.38 17.19
N ALA A 198 -11.98 17.53 18.16
CA ALA A 198 -11.64 17.96 19.52
C ALA A 198 -10.64 16.99 20.18
N ALA A 199 -10.86 15.68 20.08
CA ALA A 199 -9.98 14.69 20.68
C ALA A 199 -8.60 14.63 19.98
N VAL A 200 -8.54 14.81 18.66
CA VAL A 200 -7.28 14.89 17.91
C VAL A 200 -6.50 16.14 18.31
N VAL A 201 -7.16 17.29 18.39
CA VAL A 201 -6.55 18.56 18.81
C VAL A 201 -5.98 18.45 20.22
N GLN A 202 -6.72 17.91 21.19
CA GLN A 202 -6.23 17.70 22.55
C GLN A 202 -4.95 16.85 22.58
N ARG A 203 -4.90 15.77 21.79
CA ARG A 203 -3.69 14.93 21.71
C ARG A 203 -2.54 15.63 21.02
N ALA A 204 -2.81 16.40 19.98
CA ALA A 204 -1.79 17.20 19.28
C ALA A 204 -1.15 18.23 20.22
N LEU A 205 -1.94 18.91 21.04
CA LEU A 205 -1.47 19.85 22.06
C LEU A 205 -0.66 19.17 23.18
N ALA A 206 -0.93 17.90 23.46
CA ALA A 206 -0.20 17.13 24.47
C ALA A 206 1.16 16.60 23.99
N LEU A 207 1.45 16.64 22.69
CA LEU A 207 2.70 16.14 22.11
C LEU A 207 3.93 16.87 22.71
N PRO A 208 5.02 16.15 23.00
CA PRO A 208 6.30 16.77 23.33
C PRO A 208 6.79 17.73 22.23
N ALA A 209 6.58 17.35 20.96
CA ALA A 209 6.87 18.18 19.79
C ALA A 209 6.18 19.53 19.85
N TYR A 210 4.88 19.57 20.15
CA TYR A 210 4.14 20.82 20.31
C TYR A 210 4.71 21.72 21.42
N ARG A 211 5.09 21.13 22.56
CA ARG A 211 5.64 21.90 23.69
C ARG A 211 6.97 22.54 23.35
N ARG A 212 7.85 21.82 22.64
CA ARG A 212 9.18 22.32 22.24
C ARG A 212 9.13 23.37 21.13
N ALA A 213 8.18 23.24 20.20
CA ALA A 213 8.10 24.08 19.01
C ALA A 213 7.84 25.55 19.40
N GLY A 214 8.66 26.46 18.88
CA GLY A 214 8.43 27.91 18.91
C GLY A 214 7.62 28.37 17.70
N THR A 215 7.87 27.77 16.52
CA THR A 215 7.18 28.08 15.27
C THR A 215 6.43 26.88 14.75
N ILE A 216 5.12 27.03 14.53
CA ILE A 216 4.22 25.97 14.10
C ILE A 216 3.59 26.32 12.76
N PHE A 217 3.67 25.40 11.80
CA PHE A 217 2.89 25.42 10.58
C PHE A 217 1.65 24.53 10.74
N CYS A 218 0.46 25.08 10.51
CA CYS A 218 -0.80 24.36 10.67
C CYS A 218 -1.71 24.58 9.47
N PHE A 219 -2.28 23.50 8.94
CA PHE A 219 -3.35 23.64 7.94
C PHE A 219 -4.62 24.22 8.56
N VAL A 220 -5.39 24.96 7.77
CA VAL A 220 -6.70 25.47 8.14
C VAL A 220 -7.74 24.46 7.69
N GLY A 221 -8.40 23.81 8.66
CA GLY A 221 -9.41 22.79 8.41
C GLY A 221 -10.65 23.34 7.68
N THR A 222 -11.23 22.52 6.82
CA THR A 222 -12.49 22.80 6.12
C THR A 222 -13.59 21.86 6.60
N ASP A 223 -14.83 22.04 6.15
CA ASP A 223 -15.96 21.13 6.45
C ASP A 223 -15.67 19.67 6.09
N ARG A 224 -14.63 19.42 5.27
CA ARG A 224 -14.22 18.10 4.78
C ARG A 224 -12.90 17.64 5.38
N GLU A 225 -12.50 18.23 6.49
CA GLU A 225 -11.26 17.93 7.24
C GLU A 225 -11.51 18.00 8.75
N LEU A 226 -10.50 17.67 9.54
CA LEU A 226 -10.53 17.95 10.98
C LEU A 226 -10.49 19.47 11.21
N ASP A 227 -11.28 19.94 12.15
CA ASP A 227 -11.23 21.33 12.57
C ASP A 227 -9.97 21.60 13.39
N THR A 228 -9.11 22.46 12.86
CA THR A 228 -7.84 22.88 13.48
C THR A 228 -7.93 24.26 14.10
N ALA A 229 -9.07 24.91 14.05
CA ALA A 229 -9.26 26.25 14.64
C ALA A 229 -8.86 26.30 16.13
N PRO A 230 -9.28 25.33 16.98
CA PRO A 230 -8.87 25.34 18.38
C PRO A 230 -7.37 25.10 18.60
N LEU A 231 -6.71 24.34 17.70
CA LEU A 231 -5.27 24.14 17.75
C LEU A 231 -4.49 25.41 17.41
N ILE A 232 -4.93 26.14 16.38
CA ILE A 232 -4.36 27.42 15.97
C ILE A 232 -4.52 28.46 17.07
N ASP A 233 -5.75 28.61 17.62
CA ASP A 233 -6.03 29.58 18.67
C ASP A 233 -5.22 29.30 19.93
N ARG A 234 -5.09 28.02 20.31
CA ARG A 234 -4.27 27.64 21.45
C ARG A 234 -2.79 27.92 21.23
N ALA A 235 -2.26 27.64 20.05
CA ALA A 235 -0.87 27.91 19.74
C ALA A 235 -0.55 29.42 19.78
N LEU A 236 -1.46 30.25 19.28
CA LEU A 236 -1.34 31.71 19.40
C LEU A 236 -1.40 32.17 20.87
N ALA A 237 -2.32 31.63 21.68
CA ALA A 237 -2.45 31.94 23.11
C ALA A 237 -1.21 31.48 23.91
N ASP A 238 -0.56 30.38 23.51
CA ASP A 238 0.69 29.91 24.11
C ASP A 238 1.91 30.75 23.69
N GLY A 239 1.72 31.84 22.92
CA GLY A 239 2.77 32.74 22.48
C GLY A 239 3.65 32.21 21.33
N LYS A 240 3.22 31.14 20.65
CA LYS A 240 3.98 30.54 19.54
C LYS A 240 3.82 31.37 18.26
N THR A 241 4.83 31.33 17.39
CA THR A 241 4.70 31.83 16.02
C THR A 241 3.87 30.81 15.22
N VAL A 242 2.68 31.21 14.77
CA VAL A 242 1.81 30.36 13.97
C VAL A 242 1.82 30.83 12.53
N CYS A 243 2.06 29.90 11.62
CA CYS A 243 1.91 30.12 10.19
C CYS A 243 0.96 29.12 9.57
N VAL A 244 0.27 29.57 8.53
CA VAL A 244 -0.72 28.77 7.79
C VAL A 244 -0.41 28.83 6.30
N PRO A 245 -0.91 27.87 5.51
CA PRO A 245 -0.62 27.82 4.08
C PRO A 245 -1.30 28.97 3.32
N LEU A 246 -0.56 29.57 2.43
CA LEU A 246 -1.06 30.36 1.30
C LEU A 246 -0.76 29.60 0.02
N THR A 247 -1.78 29.24 -0.75
CA THR A 247 -1.62 28.48 -1.99
C THR A 247 -1.43 29.41 -3.19
N ALA A 248 -0.37 29.19 -3.96
CA ALA A 248 -0.11 29.88 -5.22
C ALA A 248 -0.61 29.07 -6.44
N ALA A 249 -0.41 29.61 -7.64
CA ALA A 249 -0.64 28.88 -8.89
C ALA A 249 0.36 27.70 -9.00
N ALA A 250 0.01 26.71 -9.84
CA ALA A 250 0.87 25.57 -10.18
C ALA A 250 1.28 24.63 -9.05
N GLY A 251 0.53 24.61 -7.93
CA GLY A 251 0.78 23.66 -6.84
C GLY A 251 1.86 24.07 -5.86
N GLU A 252 2.24 25.33 -5.86
CA GLU A 252 3.16 25.92 -4.88
C GLU A 252 2.39 26.41 -3.64
N MET A 253 3.05 26.38 -2.51
CA MET A 253 2.51 26.77 -1.22
C MET A 253 3.61 27.45 -0.40
N THR A 254 3.25 28.52 0.29
CA THR A 254 4.13 29.22 1.24
C THR A 254 3.48 29.25 2.62
N ALA A 255 4.30 29.19 3.67
CA ALA A 255 3.84 29.42 5.03
C ALA A 255 3.82 30.92 5.32
N ARG A 256 2.70 31.43 5.81
CA ARG A 256 2.49 32.84 6.16
C ARG A 256 2.14 32.98 7.62
N ARG A 257 2.84 33.87 8.33
CA ARG A 257 2.56 34.16 9.74
C ARG A 257 1.21 34.82 9.89
N ILE A 258 0.47 34.40 10.92
CA ILE A 258 -0.77 35.04 11.36
C ILE A 258 -0.69 35.46 12.80
N ALA A 259 -1.34 36.58 13.15
CA ALA A 259 -1.52 37.04 14.53
C ALA A 259 -2.86 36.58 15.12
N SER A 260 -3.84 36.30 14.28
CA SER A 260 -5.19 35.85 14.65
C SER A 260 -5.85 35.16 13.47
N ARG A 261 -6.73 34.19 13.72
CA ARG A 261 -7.59 33.59 12.68
C ARG A 261 -8.56 34.57 12.06
N ALA A 262 -8.92 35.66 12.74
CA ALA A 262 -9.75 36.71 12.16
C ALA A 262 -9.12 37.45 10.97
N ALA A 263 -7.79 37.33 10.80
CA ALA A 263 -7.08 37.89 9.66
C ALA A 263 -7.16 37.01 8.40
N LEU A 264 -7.72 35.80 8.49
CA LEU A 264 -7.88 34.90 7.37
C LEU A 264 -9.05 35.34 6.48
N GLN A 265 -8.87 35.23 5.18
CA GLN A 265 -9.85 35.60 4.16
C GLN A 265 -10.22 34.37 3.32
N PRO A 266 -11.41 34.32 2.68
CA PRO A 266 -11.74 33.26 1.74
C PRO A 266 -10.71 33.14 0.63
N GLY A 267 -10.05 32.02 0.56
CA GLY A 267 -8.98 31.73 -0.40
C GLY A 267 -9.35 30.64 -1.41
N ARG A 268 -8.33 30.03 -2.03
CA ARG A 268 -8.51 28.97 -2.99
C ARG A 268 -9.13 27.73 -2.37
N PHE A 269 -9.90 27.00 -3.15
CA PHE A 269 -10.57 25.74 -2.76
C PHE A 269 -11.54 25.86 -1.57
N GLY A 270 -11.99 27.08 -1.23
CA GLY A 270 -12.84 27.34 -0.07
C GLY A 270 -12.12 27.23 1.26
N ILE A 271 -10.79 27.29 1.27
CA ILE A 271 -9.95 27.33 2.48
C ILE A 271 -9.75 28.79 2.89
N ALA A 272 -9.85 29.09 4.18
CA ALA A 272 -9.48 30.40 4.67
C ALA A 272 -7.95 30.55 4.62
N GLU A 273 -7.46 31.56 3.93
CA GLU A 273 -6.04 31.82 3.67
C GLU A 273 -5.60 33.16 4.25
N PRO A 274 -4.31 33.32 4.60
CA PRO A 274 -3.77 34.60 5.06
C PRO A 274 -3.65 35.59 3.88
N SER A 275 -3.54 36.91 4.21
CA SER A 275 -3.22 37.91 3.19
C SER A 275 -1.91 37.56 2.47
N PRO A 276 -1.81 37.80 1.15
CA PRO A 276 -0.55 37.70 0.42
C PRO A 276 0.57 38.60 1.00
N ASP A 277 0.21 39.69 1.68
CA ASP A 277 1.16 40.61 2.31
C ASP A 277 1.65 40.14 3.69
N SER A 278 1.07 39.05 4.23
CA SER A 278 1.53 38.47 5.49
C SER A 278 2.97 37.97 5.36
N ALA A 279 3.74 38.12 6.45
CA ALA A 279 5.16 37.71 6.46
C ALA A 279 5.34 36.24 6.10
N VAL A 280 6.24 35.98 5.16
CA VAL A 280 6.66 34.61 4.79
C VAL A 280 7.50 34.04 5.91
N VAL A 281 7.22 32.80 6.30
CA VAL A 281 8.06 32.01 7.21
C VAL A 281 8.75 30.94 6.36
N PRO A 282 10.08 30.99 6.26
CA PRO A 282 10.80 30.00 5.47
C PRO A 282 10.74 28.63 6.17
N PRO A 283 10.76 27.50 5.41
CA PRO A 283 10.62 26.16 5.98
C PRO A 283 11.63 25.84 7.09
N GLU A 284 12.84 26.40 7.01
CA GLU A 284 13.93 26.19 7.97
C GLU A 284 13.67 26.84 9.34
N ALA A 285 12.75 27.81 9.39
CA ALA A 285 12.35 28.49 10.64
C ALA A 285 11.11 27.82 11.30
N ILE A 286 10.62 26.73 10.73
CA ILE A 286 9.45 25.99 11.24
C ILE A 286 9.92 24.75 11.98
N ASP A 287 9.53 24.64 13.25
CA ASP A 287 9.89 23.50 14.09
C ASP A 287 8.93 22.32 13.88
N LEU A 288 7.64 22.61 13.70
CA LEU A 288 6.56 21.60 13.69
C LEU A 288 5.52 21.92 12.64
N ALA A 289 5.16 20.92 11.83
CA ALA A 289 4.08 21.03 10.86
C ALA A 289 2.92 20.08 11.19
N PHE A 290 1.72 20.60 11.36
CA PHE A 290 0.48 19.85 11.37
C PHE A 290 -0.08 19.75 9.94
N VAL A 291 -0.25 18.53 9.45
CA VAL A 291 -0.51 18.22 8.03
C VAL A 291 -1.86 17.50 7.90
N PRO A 292 -2.72 17.91 6.94
CA PRO A 292 -4.00 17.24 6.71
C PRO A 292 -3.80 15.89 6.04
N ALA A 293 -4.65 14.91 6.37
CA ALA A 293 -4.61 13.59 5.78
C ALA A 293 -5.98 13.09 5.35
N SER A 294 -6.08 12.54 4.13
CA SER A 294 -7.24 11.75 3.68
C SER A 294 -7.16 10.30 4.16
N ALA A 295 -5.95 9.81 4.42
CA ALA A 295 -5.68 8.51 5.01
C ALA A 295 -4.26 8.49 5.57
N CYS A 296 -4.05 7.73 6.65
CA CYS A 296 -2.74 7.40 7.18
C CYS A 296 -2.60 5.89 7.39
N ASP A 297 -1.38 5.43 7.65
CA ASP A 297 -1.14 4.10 8.17
C ASP A 297 -0.23 4.12 9.40
N ARG A 298 -0.01 2.93 9.99
CA ARG A 298 0.83 2.80 11.18
C ARG A 298 2.33 2.88 10.90
N ALA A 299 2.73 2.90 9.63
CA ALA A 299 4.09 3.14 9.19
C ALA A 299 4.30 4.62 8.77
N HIS A 300 3.42 5.50 9.24
CA HIS A 300 3.46 6.94 9.05
C HIS A 300 3.28 7.42 7.60
N ALA A 301 2.84 6.52 6.72
CA ALA A 301 2.45 6.92 5.37
C ALA A 301 1.19 7.78 5.38
N ARG A 302 1.15 8.82 4.55
CA ARG A 302 0.05 9.76 4.43
C ARG A 302 -0.44 9.88 2.99
N ILE A 303 -1.74 9.90 2.79
CA ILE A 303 -2.38 10.27 1.52
C ILE A 303 -3.12 11.59 1.71
N GLY A 304 -2.72 12.60 0.96
CA GLY A 304 -3.41 13.89 0.87
C GLY A 304 -4.51 13.93 -0.19
N LYS A 305 -5.06 15.12 -0.45
CA LYS A 305 -6.15 15.36 -1.42
C LYS A 305 -5.74 15.18 -2.90
N GLY A 306 -4.44 15.09 -3.21
CA GLY A 306 -3.92 14.77 -4.54
C GLY A 306 -3.30 15.92 -5.32
N GLY A 307 -3.28 17.13 -4.78
CA GLY A 307 -2.61 18.27 -5.40
C GLY A 307 -1.09 18.31 -5.21
N GLY A 308 -0.53 17.48 -4.31
CA GLY A 308 0.91 17.40 -4.03
C GLY A 308 1.50 18.62 -3.32
N TYR A 309 0.68 19.57 -2.87
CA TYR A 309 1.15 20.81 -2.22
C TYR A 309 2.02 20.53 -1.00
N TYR A 310 1.53 19.69 -0.09
CA TYR A 310 2.27 19.36 1.13
C TYR A 310 3.50 18.51 0.84
N ASP A 311 3.42 17.56 -0.09
CA ASP A 311 4.56 16.69 -0.39
C ASP A 311 5.73 17.50 -0.98
N ARG A 312 5.43 18.46 -1.87
CA ARG A 312 6.47 19.38 -2.39
C ARG A 312 7.00 20.33 -1.33
N TYR A 313 6.12 20.89 -0.49
CA TYR A 313 6.51 21.83 0.55
C TYR A 313 7.37 21.20 1.65
N LEU A 314 7.06 19.96 2.03
CA LEU A 314 7.75 19.24 3.09
C LEU A 314 9.03 18.52 2.60
N ALA A 315 9.22 18.41 1.28
CA ALA A 315 10.39 17.74 0.72
C ALA A 315 11.69 18.43 1.15
N GLY A 316 12.61 17.65 1.73
CA GLY A 316 13.93 18.14 2.18
C GLY A 316 13.92 19.01 3.43
N THR A 317 12.77 19.21 4.09
CA THR A 317 12.68 20.03 5.32
C THR A 317 13.00 19.19 6.57
N ALA A 318 13.61 19.86 7.56
CA ALA A 318 13.95 19.26 8.84
C ALA A 318 12.84 19.36 9.92
N MET A 319 11.76 20.13 9.63
CA MET A 319 10.64 20.29 10.56
C MET A 319 10.00 18.95 10.92
N GLU A 320 9.55 18.79 12.16
CA GLU A 320 8.81 17.60 12.61
C GLU A 320 7.41 17.59 11.99
N LYS A 321 7.01 16.51 11.33
CA LYS A 321 5.80 16.39 10.51
C LYS A 321 4.76 15.54 11.23
N VAL A 322 3.66 16.14 11.62
CA VAL A 322 2.56 15.48 12.35
C VAL A 322 1.32 15.44 11.47
N ALA A 323 0.88 14.25 11.08
CA ALA A 323 -0.39 14.09 10.39
C ALA A 323 -1.54 14.03 11.40
N LEU A 324 -2.58 14.82 11.16
CA LEU A 324 -3.85 14.73 11.88
C LEU A 324 -4.83 13.90 11.05
N CYS A 325 -5.28 12.77 11.58
CA CYS A 325 -6.10 11.81 10.84
C CYS A 325 -7.14 11.13 11.75
N PRO A 326 -8.43 11.08 11.38
CA PRO A 326 -9.39 10.27 12.12
C PRO A 326 -9.00 8.79 12.16
N ALA A 327 -9.14 8.09 13.28
CA ALA A 327 -8.80 6.68 13.42
C ALA A 327 -9.53 5.77 12.41
N GLY A 328 -10.74 6.15 12.00
CA GLY A 328 -11.51 5.45 10.96
C GLY A 328 -10.89 5.53 9.55
N LEU A 329 -9.88 6.39 9.36
CA LEU A 329 -9.13 6.58 8.12
C LEU A 329 -7.66 6.13 8.26
N VAL A 330 -7.32 5.44 9.34
CA VAL A 330 -6.01 4.77 9.50
C VAL A 330 -6.11 3.33 8.99
N TYR A 331 -5.18 2.95 8.14
CA TYR A 331 -5.12 1.66 7.49
C TYR A 331 -3.88 0.88 7.95
N ARG A 332 -3.83 -0.42 7.66
CA ARG A 332 -2.67 -1.25 8.00
C ARG A 332 -1.43 -0.84 7.20
N ARG A 333 -1.61 -0.56 5.92
CA ARG A 333 -0.56 -0.10 4.99
C ARG A 333 -1.18 0.63 3.81
N LEU A 334 -0.59 1.76 3.46
CA LEU A 334 -0.94 2.54 2.28
C LEU A 334 0.04 2.26 1.14
N ALA A 335 -0.44 2.42 -0.09
CA ALA A 335 0.42 2.46 -1.26
C ALA A 335 0.88 3.91 -1.46
N LEU A 336 2.14 4.18 -1.15
CA LEU A 336 2.78 5.47 -1.42
C LEU A 336 3.27 5.54 -2.87
N GLY A 337 3.31 6.74 -3.43
CA GLY A 337 4.08 7.07 -4.62
C GLY A 337 5.49 7.52 -4.24
N GLU A 338 6.35 7.67 -5.23
CA GLU A 338 7.75 8.05 -5.02
C GLU A 338 7.91 9.45 -4.40
N THR A 339 6.95 10.34 -4.60
CA THR A 339 6.97 11.72 -4.12
C THR A 339 6.21 11.92 -2.80
N ASP A 340 5.55 10.89 -2.28
CA ASP A 340 4.80 11.02 -1.04
C ASP A 340 5.78 11.09 0.16
N ILE A 341 5.65 12.12 0.98
CA ILE A 341 6.50 12.34 2.16
C ILE A 341 5.89 11.65 3.38
N PRO A 342 6.64 10.75 4.06
CA PRO A 342 6.18 10.15 5.31
C PRO A 342 6.13 11.19 6.43
N MET A 343 5.28 10.94 7.42
CA MET A 343 5.15 11.76 8.62
C MET A 343 6.03 11.19 9.73
N ASP A 344 6.42 12.04 10.68
CA ASP A 344 7.16 11.60 11.86
C ASP A 344 6.18 11.06 12.91
N ILE A 345 4.97 11.64 12.98
CA ILE A 345 3.92 11.26 13.94
C ILE A 345 2.56 11.25 13.24
N VAL A 346 1.70 10.33 13.63
CA VAL A 346 0.26 10.32 13.25
C VAL A 346 -0.59 10.42 14.51
N VAL A 347 -1.42 11.45 14.59
CA VAL A 347 -2.34 11.70 15.73
C VAL A 347 -3.77 11.38 15.30
N THR A 348 -4.46 10.58 16.12
CA THR A 348 -5.87 10.24 15.95
C THR A 348 -6.64 10.45 17.24
N GLU A 349 -7.98 10.42 17.20
CA GLU A 349 -8.82 10.44 18.41
C GLU A 349 -8.64 9.20 19.30
N LYS A 350 -7.99 8.13 18.81
CA LYS A 350 -7.77 6.88 19.55
C LYS A 350 -6.34 6.68 20.05
N GLY A 351 -5.38 7.46 19.55
CA GLY A 351 -3.98 7.31 19.93
C GLY A 351 -3.02 8.07 19.01
N VAL A 352 -1.74 7.99 19.36
CA VAL A 352 -0.60 8.56 18.63
C VAL A 352 0.29 7.40 18.19
N PHE A 353 0.79 7.44 16.98
CA PHE A 353 1.69 6.43 16.41
C PHE A 353 2.99 7.07 16.00
#